data_66ec102197567dc95a55a6ad3cef34a3
#
_entry.id   66ec102197567dc95a55a6ad3cef34a3
#
_cell.length_a   1.000
_cell.length_b   1.000
_cell.length_c   1.000
_cell.angle_alpha   90.00
_cell.angle_beta   90.00
_cell.angle_gamma   90.00
#
_symmetry.space_group_name_H-M   'P 1'
#
loop_
_entity.id
_entity.type
_entity.pdbx_description
1 polymer ?
#
loop_
_entity_poly.entity_id
_entity_poly.type
_entity_poly.pdbx_seq_one_letter_code
_entity_poly.pdbx_strand_id
1 'polypeptide(L)'
;MALVVQKYGGTSVGDPTRIRAVAQHVAKTIGEGNQVVVVVSAMGKSTDELLRLASEVSPSRPPRETDMLLTAGERISMALVCMALADADVDAASFTGSQAGIMTDADHTKAKILEIRPHRIRQALDEGITPVIAGFQGVSFEGNITTLGRGGSDVTAVAIAAALGADVCEIYTDVTGVYSADPRVVPLARRLDKVSFDEMLEMAATGGRVLMLRSVEFARRHGVPLHVRSSFTWESGTWIVEEDISMEEAVVSAVTDDTSEAKITVAGVPDRPGVAAKLFRELANRGINLDMIVQNTNDNVTTDISFTVPKEDLEAARETCDKVRGDLGATSVTTDDNVGRVTIVGAGMKSNVGITAKMFETLADHNINIEMISTSSIRISCVVRADRVNEAVRVLHTAFGLDVIAS
;
A
#
# COMPACT_ATOMS: atom_id res chain seq x y z
N MET A 1 -18.14 -15.47 19.91
CA MET A 1 -17.94 -14.01 19.99
C MET A 1 -16.58 -13.75 19.38
N ALA A 2 -16.55 -13.18 18.18
CA ALA A 2 -15.29 -12.85 17.51
C ALA A 2 -14.86 -11.41 17.86
N LEU A 3 -13.56 -11.15 17.88
CA LEU A 3 -13.00 -9.82 17.99
C LEU A 3 -12.68 -9.31 16.59
N VAL A 4 -13.35 -8.25 16.17
CA VAL A 4 -13.24 -7.65 14.84
C VAL A 4 -12.63 -6.25 14.96
N VAL A 5 -11.55 -5.99 14.24
CA VAL A 5 -11.02 -4.64 14.08
C VAL A 5 -11.53 -4.07 12.76
N GLN A 6 -12.28 -2.96 12.81
CA GLN A 6 -12.86 -2.30 11.64
C GLN A 6 -12.16 -0.97 11.36
N LYS A 7 -11.47 -0.86 10.23
CA LYS A 7 -10.86 0.41 9.81
C LYS A 7 -11.73 1.10 8.77
N TYR A 8 -11.99 2.38 8.99
CA TYR A 8 -12.74 3.23 8.06
C TYR A 8 -11.86 4.30 7.45
N GLY A 9 -11.73 4.29 6.12
CA GLY A 9 -10.96 5.27 5.35
C GLY A 9 -11.58 6.67 5.36
N GLY A 10 -10.84 7.67 4.89
CA GLY A 10 -11.29 9.06 4.90
C GLY A 10 -12.60 9.29 4.14
N THR A 11 -12.80 8.63 3.01
CA THR A 11 -14.07 8.66 2.26
C THR A 11 -15.23 8.02 3.01
N SER A 12 -14.93 7.01 3.85
CA SER A 12 -15.94 6.32 4.68
C SER A 12 -16.48 7.19 5.81
N VAL A 13 -15.71 8.16 6.29
CA VAL A 13 -16.07 9.13 7.34
C VAL A 13 -16.09 10.57 6.82
N GLY A 14 -16.25 10.76 5.51
CA GLY A 14 -16.06 12.04 4.83
C GLY A 14 -17.08 13.13 5.16
N ASP A 15 -18.25 12.75 5.65
CA ASP A 15 -19.32 13.66 6.01
C ASP A 15 -20.21 13.08 7.13
N PRO A 16 -21.10 13.89 7.76
CA PRO A 16 -21.97 13.42 8.85
C PRO A 16 -22.88 12.25 8.47
N THR A 17 -23.31 12.13 7.22
CA THR A 17 -24.16 11.01 6.76
C THR A 17 -23.36 9.71 6.73
N ARG A 18 -22.12 9.78 6.27
CA ARG A 18 -21.19 8.65 6.27
C ARG A 18 -20.83 8.20 7.68
N ILE A 19 -20.57 9.13 8.59
CA ILE A 19 -20.28 8.83 10.00
C ILE A 19 -21.45 8.08 10.64
N ARG A 20 -22.70 8.52 10.42
CA ARG A 20 -23.89 7.80 10.91
C ARG A 20 -24.02 6.41 10.31
N ALA A 21 -23.74 6.24 9.02
CA ALA A 21 -23.78 4.93 8.38
C ALA A 21 -22.71 3.98 8.95
N VAL A 22 -21.51 4.49 9.25
CA VAL A 22 -20.44 3.73 9.94
C VAL A 22 -20.92 3.32 11.34
N ALA A 23 -21.49 4.24 12.12
CA ALA A 23 -21.99 3.93 13.47
C ALA A 23 -23.08 2.83 13.44
N GLN A 24 -24.02 2.89 12.50
CA GLN A 24 -25.05 1.87 12.32
C GLN A 24 -24.45 0.51 11.94
N HIS A 25 -23.42 0.49 11.10
CA HIS A 25 -22.74 -0.75 10.71
C HIS A 25 -21.98 -1.37 11.88
N VAL A 26 -21.27 -0.57 12.67
CA VAL A 26 -20.61 -1.01 13.91
C VAL A 26 -21.62 -1.57 14.89
N ALA A 27 -22.73 -0.87 15.14
CA ALA A 27 -23.82 -1.32 16.01
C ALA A 27 -24.41 -2.66 15.54
N LYS A 28 -24.59 -2.83 14.22
CA LYS A 28 -25.02 -4.10 13.63
C LYS A 28 -24.04 -5.23 13.93
N THR A 29 -22.72 -5.01 13.70
CA THR A 29 -21.68 -6.02 13.96
C THR A 29 -21.64 -6.43 15.43
N ILE A 30 -21.85 -5.48 16.34
CA ILE A 30 -21.95 -5.74 17.78
C ILE A 30 -23.23 -6.54 18.09
N GLY A 31 -24.37 -6.16 17.49
CA GLY A 31 -25.64 -6.88 17.63
C GLY A 31 -25.61 -8.33 17.12
N GLU A 32 -24.68 -8.65 16.23
CA GLU A 32 -24.40 -10.02 15.77
C GLU A 32 -23.56 -10.82 16.78
N GLY A 33 -23.23 -10.26 17.94
CA GLY A 33 -22.52 -10.92 19.04
C GLY A 33 -21.00 -10.81 18.97
N ASN A 34 -20.46 -9.82 18.23
CA ASN A 34 -19.01 -9.59 18.11
C ASN A 34 -18.54 -8.45 19.03
N GLN A 35 -17.27 -8.51 19.44
CA GLN A 35 -16.57 -7.35 19.98
C GLN A 35 -15.94 -6.56 18.80
N VAL A 36 -16.03 -5.23 18.83
CA VAL A 36 -15.55 -4.38 17.77
C VAL A 36 -14.55 -3.35 18.29
N VAL A 37 -13.43 -3.19 17.60
CA VAL A 37 -12.51 -2.06 17.73
C VAL A 37 -12.55 -1.27 16.43
N VAL A 38 -12.79 0.03 16.52
CA VAL A 38 -12.87 0.90 15.35
C VAL A 38 -11.57 1.69 15.18
N VAL A 39 -11.03 1.77 13.96
CA VAL A 39 -9.92 2.65 13.61
C VAL A 39 -10.37 3.60 12.50
N VAL A 40 -10.18 4.89 12.68
CA VAL A 40 -10.64 5.90 11.72
C VAL A 40 -9.50 6.71 11.12
N SER A 41 -9.63 7.07 9.85
CA SER A 41 -8.81 8.08 9.18
C SER A 41 -9.40 9.48 9.37
N ALA A 42 -8.66 10.52 9.00
CA ALA A 42 -9.18 11.88 8.89
C ALA A 42 -10.32 11.96 7.87
N MET A 43 -11.26 12.90 8.06
CA MET A 43 -12.43 13.08 7.20
C MET A 43 -12.04 13.53 5.78
N GLY A 44 -12.45 12.80 4.77
CA GLY A 44 -12.33 13.19 3.36
C GLY A 44 -10.91 13.64 2.97
N LYS A 45 -10.75 14.93 2.67
CA LYS A 45 -9.48 15.56 2.28
C LYS A 45 -8.81 16.38 3.39
N SER A 46 -9.24 16.22 4.64
CA SER A 46 -8.74 17.05 5.75
C SER A 46 -7.21 17.01 5.91
N THR A 47 -6.57 15.87 5.68
CA THR A 47 -5.10 15.75 5.73
C THR A 47 -4.43 16.63 4.66
N ASP A 48 -4.96 16.65 3.42
CA ASP A 48 -4.42 17.48 2.34
C ASP A 48 -4.63 18.97 2.63
N GLU A 49 -5.78 19.34 3.23
CA GLU A 49 -6.06 20.72 3.64
C GLU A 49 -5.12 21.19 4.75
N LEU A 50 -4.85 20.35 5.74
CA LEU A 50 -3.87 20.64 6.80
C LEU A 50 -2.45 20.79 6.26
N LEU A 51 -2.04 19.93 5.32
CA LEU A 51 -0.73 20.04 4.65
C LEU A 51 -0.64 21.33 3.82
N ARG A 52 -1.69 21.72 3.10
CA ARG A 52 -1.75 22.96 2.36
C ARG A 52 -1.60 24.17 3.30
N LEU A 53 -2.36 24.18 4.39
CA LEU A 53 -2.28 25.22 5.41
C LEU A 53 -0.88 25.32 6.01
N ALA A 54 -0.24 24.19 6.34
CA ALA A 54 1.12 24.15 6.83
C ALA A 54 2.10 24.79 5.83
N SER A 55 1.93 24.48 4.53
CA SER A 55 2.79 25.02 3.46
C SER A 55 2.64 26.53 3.27
N GLU A 56 1.43 27.06 3.47
CA GLU A 56 1.15 28.51 3.39
C GLU A 56 1.77 29.27 4.57
N VAL A 57 1.86 28.65 5.76
CA VAL A 57 2.43 29.26 6.97
C VAL A 57 3.96 29.11 7.00
N SER A 58 4.48 27.95 6.63
CA SER A 58 5.90 27.63 6.75
C SER A 58 6.39 26.78 5.58
N PRO A 59 7.22 27.33 4.68
CA PRO A 59 7.84 26.54 3.60
C PRO A 59 8.70 25.38 4.10
N SER A 60 9.34 25.52 5.28
CA SER A 60 10.22 24.49 5.85
C SER A 60 9.45 23.32 6.48
N ARG A 61 8.20 23.56 6.92
CA ARG A 61 7.31 22.56 7.53
C ARG A 61 8.06 21.62 8.51
N PRO A 62 8.51 22.09 9.69
CA PRO A 62 9.24 21.24 10.62
C PRO A 62 8.50 19.92 10.88
N PRO A 63 9.14 18.75 10.69
CA PRO A 63 8.45 17.46 10.71
C PRO A 63 7.67 17.18 11.99
N ARG A 64 8.22 17.52 13.16
CA ARG A 64 7.54 17.35 14.45
C ARG A 64 6.23 18.15 14.54
N GLU A 65 6.24 19.40 14.09
CA GLU A 65 5.06 20.25 14.12
C GLU A 65 4.04 19.85 13.03
N THR A 66 4.54 19.31 11.92
CA THR A 66 3.69 18.71 10.88
C THR A 66 2.93 17.51 11.44
N ASP A 67 3.58 16.62 12.18
CA ASP A 67 2.92 15.49 12.85
C ASP A 67 1.82 15.96 13.82
N MET A 68 2.14 16.96 14.66
CA MET A 68 1.16 17.56 15.58
C MET A 68 -0.10 18.07 14.85
N LEU A 69 0.11 18.79 13.75
CA LEU A 69 -0.97 19.35 12.95
C LEU A 69 -1.83 18.25 12.31
N LEU A 70 -1.19 17.28 11.65
CA LEU A 70 -1.90 16.26 10.90
C LEU A 70 -2.77 15.37 11.78
N THR A 71 -2.30 15.04 13.00
CA THR A 71 -3.08 14.19 13.93
C THR A 71 -4.41 14.80 14.37
N ALA A 72 -4.63 16.10 14.14
CA ALA A 72 -5.92 16.75 14.43
C ALA A 72 -7.07 16.16 13.59
N GLY A 73 -6.78 15.74 12.35
CA GLY A 73 -7.80 15.19 11.45
C GLY A 73 -8.45 13.92 12.00
N GLU A 74 -7.67 12.95 12.44
CA GLU A 74 -8.19 11.70 13.00
C GLU A 74 -8.84 11.90 14.37
N ARG A 75 -8.39 12.89 15.16
CA ARG A 75 -9.00 13.21 16.45
C ARG A 75 -10.42 13.77 16.26
N ILE A 76 -10.65 14.54 15.21
CA ILE A 76 -12.00 15.00 14.86
C ILE A 76 -12.87 13.80 14.49
N SER A 77 -12.40 12.94 13.59
CA SER A 77 -13.14 11.76 13.13
C SER A 77 -13.51 10.82 14.27
N MET A 78 -12.56 10.46 15.16
CA MET A 78 -12.83 9.54 16.25
C MET A 78 -13.88 10.07 17.22
N ALA A 79 -13.85 11.37 17.52
CA ALA A 79 -14.83 11.99 18.42
C ALA A 79 -16.24 12.00 17.80
N LEU A 80 -16.36 12.35 16.50
CA LEU A 80 -17.64 12.36 15.80
C LEU A 80 -18.22 10.94 15.64
N VAL A 81 -17.38 9.93 15.41
CA VAL A 81 -17.82 8.52 15.35
C VAL A 81 -18.32 8.06 16.73
N CYS A 82 -17.63 8.41 17.83
CA CYS A 82 -18.12 8.10 19.18
C CYS A 82 -19.49 8.74 19.47
N MET A 83 -19.68 10.01 19.07
CA MET A 83 -20.99 10.68 19.22
C MET A 83 -22.09 9.95 18.43
N ALA A 84 -21.79 9.54 17.19
CA ALA A 84 -22.76 8.82 16.36
C ALA A 84 -23.03 7.39 16.87
N LEU A 85 -22.07 6.74 17.52
CA LEU A 85 -22.26 5.44 18.18
C LEU A 85 -23.17 5.58 19.41
N ALA A 86 -23.01 6.65 20.20
CA ALA A 86 -23.90 6.92 21.32
C ALA A 86 -25.36 7.14 20.87
N ASP A 87 -25.58 7.81 19.72
CA ASP A 87 -26.91 7.96 19.11
C ASP A 87 -27.48 6.63 18.57
N ALA A 88 -26.62 5.60 18.40
CA ALA A 88 -26.98 4.24 18.01
C ALA A 88 -27.01 3.25 19.20
N ASP A 89 -27.12 3.76 20.43
CA ASP A 89 -27.14 2.99 21.69
C ASP A 89 -25.91 2.09 21.89
N VAL A 90 -24.74 2.52 21.42
CA VAL A 90 -23.46 1.83 21.59
C VAL A 90 -22.54 2.66 22.49
N ASP A 91 -22.15 2.09 23.63
CA ASP A 91 -21.12 2.67 24.49
C ASP A 91 -19.77 2.64 23.79
N ALA A 92 -19.18 3.82 23.57
CA ALA A 92 -17.93 3.99 22.86
C ALA A 92 -17.00 5.01 23.51
N ALA A 93 -15.70 4.79 23.40
CA ALA A 93 -14.68 5.73 23.88
C ALA A 93 -13.60 5.96 22.84
N SER A 94 -13.20 7.23 22.67
CA SER A 94 -12.16 7.63 21.73
C SER A 94 -10.76 7.54 22.33
N PHE A 95 -9.80 7.05 21.54
CA PHE A 95 -8.40 6.90 21.90
C PHE A 95 -7.48 7.49 20.84
N THR A 96 -6.58 8.39 21.24
CA THR A 96 -5.46 8.80 20.39
C THR A 96 -4.47 7.65 20.25
N GLY A 97 -3.54 7.72 19.28
CA GLY A 97 -2.50 6.70 19.11
C GLY A 97 -1.68 6.45 20.40
N SER A 98 -1.34 7.52 21.15
CA SER A 98 -0.66 7.39 22.44
C SER A 98 -1.51 6.73 23.52
N GLN A 99 -2.81 7.05 23.58
CA GLN A 99 -3.75 6.43 24.51
C GLN A 99 -4.03 4.96 24.18
N ALA A 100 -4.00 4.61 22.88
CA ALA A 100 -4.08 3.24 22.39
C ALA A 100 -2.77 2.45 22.60
N GLY A 101 -1.70 3.11 23.04
CA GLY A 101 -0.41 2.50 23.35
C GLY A 101 0.43 2.22 22.11
N ILE A 102 0.25 2.96 21.01
CA ILE A 102 1.03 2.81 19.77
C ILE A 102 2.38 3.52 19.94
N MET A 103 3.42 2.73 20.24
CA MET A 103 4.80 3.23 20.41
C MET A 103 5.55 3.19 19.10
N THR A 104 6.24 4.28 18.75
CA THR A 104 6.98 4.44 17.49
C THR A 104 8.43 4.83 17.72
N ASP A 105 9.24 4.77 16.67
CA ASP A 105 10.49 5.52 16.60
C ASP A 105 10.22 7.03 16.51
N ALA A 106 11.30 7.83 16.45
CA ALA A 106 11.24 9.29 16.37
C ALA A 106 11.37 9.84 14.94
N ASP A 107 11.18 8.98 13.90
CA ASP A 107 11.24 9.40 12.50
C ASP A 107 9.92 10.07 12.09
N HIS A 108 9.81 11.36 12.37
CA HIS A 108 8.61 12.15 12.11
C HIS A 108 8.14 12.04 10.66
N THR A 109 6.82 12.07 10.43
CA THR A 109 6.08 11.95 9.16
C THR A 109 6.10 10.55 8.52
N LYS A 110 6.95 9.64 8.96
CA LYS A 110 7.08 8.25 8.44
C LYS A 110 7.50 7.26 9.51
N ALA A 111 7.07 7.49 10.74
CA ALA A 111 7.43 6.69 11.90
C ALA A 111 7.06 5.20 11.74
N LYS A 112 7.85 4.35 12.38
CA LYS A 112 7.60 2.90 12.44
C LYS A 112 7.06 2.52 13.80
N ILE A 113 6.03 1.66 13.81
CA ILE A 113 5.52 1.07 15.05
C ILE A 113 6.58 0.10 15.58
N LEU A 114 7.03 0.34 16.80
CA LEU A 114 8.00 -0.50 17.50
C LEU A 114 7.31 -1.48 18.45
N GLU A 115 6.23 -1.02 19.10
CA GLU A 115 5.51 -1.79 20.10
C GLU A 115 4.06 -1.29 20.19
N ILE A 116 3.13 -2.17 20.55
CA ILE A 116 1.77 -1.78 20.94
C ILE A 116 1.49 -2.29 22.36
N ARG A 117 1.01 -1.39 23.22
CA ARG A 117 0.61 -1.65 24.62
C ARG A 117 -0.89 -1.46 24.76
N PRO A 118 -1.72 -2.46 24.37
CA PRO A 118 -3.15 -2.28 24.19
C PRO A 118 -3.96 -2.38 25.50
N HIS A 119 -3.36 -2.19 26.67
CA HIS A 119 -4.02 -2.43 27.96
C HIS A 119 -5.30 -1.60 28.15
N ARG A 120 -5.31 -0.33 27.71
CA ARG A 120 -6.49 0.54 27.80
C ARG A 120 -7.60 0.11 26.83
N ILE A 121 -7.21 -0.40 25.66
CA ILE A 121 -8.15 -0.93 24.69
C ILE A 121 -8.78 -2.22 25.21
N ARG A 122 -7.96 -3.13 25.78
CA ARG A 122 -8.48 -4.36 26.42
C ARG A 122 -9.43 -4.04 27.57
N GLN A 123 -9.04 -3.11 28.44
CA GLN A 123 -9.91 -2.69 29.54
C GLN A 123 -11.26 -2.17 29.03
N ALA A 124 -11.28 -1.30 28.02
CA ALA A 124 -12.53 -0.81 27.42
C ALA A 124 -13.39 -1.96 26.88
N LEU A 125 -12.80 -2.92 26.18
CA LEU A 125 -13.51 -4.10 25.68
C LEU A 125 -14.08 -4.98 26.82
N ASP A 126 -13.34 -5.15 27.89
CA ASP A 126 -13.77 -5.91 29.08
C ASP A 126 -14.94 -5.21 29.82
N GLU A 127 -15.00 -3.90 29.75
CA GLU A 127 -16.09 -3.04 30.28
C GLU A 127 -17.29 -2.94 29.33
N GLY A 128 -17.24 -3.57 28.15
CA GLY A 128 -18.29 -3.52 27.14
C GLY A 128 -18.30 -2.22 26.32
N ILE A 129 -17.24 -1.41 26.41
CA ILE A 129 -17.07 -0.14 25.69
C ILE A 129 -16.36 -0.39 24.36
N THR A 130 -16.90 0.11 23.25
CA THR A 130 -16.30 0.04 21.92
C THR A 130 -15.18 1.06 21.78
N PRO A 131 -13.90 0.64 21.62
CA PRO A 131 -12.80 1.58 21.40
C PRO A 131 -12.83 2.15 19.98
N VAL A 132 -12.75 3.48 19.86
CA VAL A 132 -12.58 4.20 18.58
C VAL A 132 -11.20 4.86 18.57
N ILE A 133 -10.31 4.39 17.72
CA ILE A 133 -8.90 4.77 17.70
C ILE A 133 -8.63 5.71 16.55
N ALA A 134 -7.96 6.81 16.83
CA ALA A 134 -7.39 7.67 15.78
C ALA A 134 -6.25 6.91 15.09
N GLY A 135 -6.43 6.56 13.82
CA GLY A 135 -5.39 5.94 13.00
C GLY A 135 -4.23 6.88 12.70
N PHE A 136 -3.25 6.40 11.91
CA PHE A 136 -2.15 7.20 11.36
C PHE A 136 -1.13 7.72 12.38
N GLN A 137 -1.35 7.65 13.67
CA GLN A 137 -0.58 8.32 14.70
C GLN A 137 -0.09 7.39 15.81
N GLY A 138 1.05 7.73 16.40
CA GLY A 138 1.63 7.08 17.57
C GLY A 138 2.38 8.08 18.44
N VAL A 139 3.21 7.57 19.33
CA VAL A 139 4.04 8.36 20.21
C VAL A 139 5.45 7.73 20.34
N SER A 140 6.49 8.54 20.27
CA SER A 140 7.85 8.08 20.53
C SER A 140 8.08 7.82 22.00
N PHE A 141 9.16 7.10 22.35
CA PHE A 141 9.55 6.89 23.75
C PHE A 141 9.87 8.20 24.50
N GLU A 142 10.16 9.28 23.78
CA GLU A 142 10.36 10.62 24.33
C GLU A 142 9.05 11.39 24.56
N GLY A 143 7.91 10.79 24.23
CA GLY A 143 6.59 11.40 24.38
C GLY A 143 6.18 12.32 23.22
N ASN A 144 6.95 12.39 22.12
CA ASN A 144 6.58 13.16 20.95
C ASN A 144 5.54 12.42 20.11
N ILE A 145 4.53 13.14 19.66
CA ILE A 145 3.54 12.59 18.70
C ILE A 145 4.22 12.42 17.36
N THR A 146 3.94 11.29 16.71
CA THR A 146 4.48 10.89 15.42
C THR A 146 3.37 10.46 14.47
N THR A 147 3.59 10.59 13.16
CA THR A 147 2.71 10.03 12.15
C THR A 147 3.40 8.93 11.34
N LEU A 148 2.59 7.96 10.87
CA LEU A 148 3.07 6.73 10.24
C LEU A 148 3.27 6.85 8.72
N GLY A 149 2.97 8.02 8.15
CA GLY A 149 3.00 8.24 6.71
C GLY A 149 1.80 7.65 5.96
N ARG A 150 1.85 7.63 4.63
CA ARG A 150 0.75 7.16 3.78
C ARG A 150 0.30 5.75 4.17
N GLY A 151 -1.01 5.51 4.21
CA GLY A 151 -1.60 4.24 4.64
C GLY A 151 -1.46 3.94 6.14
N GLY A 152 -1.02 4.92 6.94
CA GLY A 152 -0.79 4.73 8.37
C GLY A 152 -2.02 4.28 9.15
N SER A 153 -3.24 4.63 8.73
CA SER A 153 -4.47 4.13 9.38
C SER A 153 -4.69 2.63 9.13
N ASP A 154 -4.34 2.10 7.95
CA ASP A 154 -4.40 0.66 7.67
C ASP A 154 -3.38 -0.08 8.52
N VAL A 155 -2.14 0.44 8.59
CA VAL A 155 -1.08 -0.10 9.46
C VAL A 155 -1.51 -0.08 10.93
N THR A 156 -2.14 1.02 11.38
CA THR A 156 -2.68 1.12 12.75
C THR A 156 -3.69 0.01 13.03
N ALA A 157 -4.67 -0.20 12.13
CA ALA A 157 -5.71 -1.19 12.31
C ALA A 157 -5.14 -2.61 12.39
N VAL A 158 -4.26 -2.96 11.45
CA VAL A 158 -3.62 -4.27 11.42
C VAL A 158 -2.74 -4.50 12.66
N ALA A 159 -2.00 -3.48 13.09
CA ALA A 159 -1.15 -3.57 14.27
C ALA A 159 -1.95 -3.73 15.57
N ILE A 160 -3.09 -3.03 15.70
CA ILE A 160 -4.03 -3.20 16.81
C ILE A 160 -4.65 -4.60 16.77
N ALA A 161 -5.08 -5.08 15.59
CA ALA A 161 -5.62 -6.42 15.41
C ALA A 161 -4.61 -7.50 15.87
N ALA A 162 -3.36 -7.39 15.45
CA ALA A 162 -2.29 -8.27 15.87
C ALA A 162 -2.06 -8.25 17.38
N ALA A 163 -1.98 -7.05 18.00
CA ALA A 163 -1.73 -6.90 19.42
C ALA A 163 -2.87 -7.39 20.31
N LEU A 164 -4.09 -7.36 19.81
CA LEU A 164 -5.29 -7.87 20.51
C LEU A 164 -5.54 -9.36 20.27
N GLY A 165 -4.95 -9.94 19.20
CA GLY A 165 -5.28 -11.29 18.74
C GLY A 165 -6.68 -11.34 18.11
N ALA A 166 -7.01 -10.33 17.30
CA ALA A 166 -8.31 -10.24 16.64
C ALA A 166 -8.48 -11.34 15.59
N ASP A 167 -9.71 -11.83 15.43
CA ASP A 167 -10.06 -12.87 14.44
C ASP A 167 -9.96 -12.34 13.00
N VAL A 168 -10.22 -11.05 12.79
CA VAL A 168 -10.15 -10.40 11.48
C VAL A 168 -9.91 -8.89 11.61
N CYS A 169 -9.20 -8.33 10.63
CA CYS A 169 -9.12 -6.89 10.41
C CYS A 169 -9.87 -6.53 9.11
N GLU A 170 -11.02 -5.89 9.24
CA GLU A 170 -11.82 -5.41 8.12
C GLU A 170 -11.36 -4.01 7.70
N ILE A 171 -11.00 -3.85 6.43
CA ILE A 171 -10.59 -2.57 5.84
C ILE A 171 -11.71 -2.05 4.96
N TYR A 172 -12.44 -1.06 5.47
CA TYR A 172 -13.52 -0.39 4.75
C TYR A 172 -12.99 0.79 3.94
N THR A 173 -13.27 0.76 2.65
CA THR A 173 -12.81 1.74 1.66
C THR A 173 -13.93 2.08 0.68
N ASP A 174 -13.64 2.84 -0.39
CA ASP A 174 -14.58 3.22 -1.45
C ASP A 174 -14.70 2.20 -2.58
N VAL A 175 -13.89 1.14 -2.56
CA VAL A 175 -13.98 0.03 -3.52
C VAL A 175 -14.58 -1.20 -2.87
N THR A 176 -15.19 -2.09 -3.67
CA THR A 176 -15.90 -3.27 -3.17
C THR A 176 -14.98 -4.48 -2.91
N GLY A 177 -13.67 -4.31 -3.06
CA GLY A 177 -12.66 -5.35 -2.84
C GLY A 177 -11.45 -5.18 -3.74
N VAL A 178 -10.64 -6.21 -3.86
CA VAL A 178 -9.49 -6.31 -4.77
C VAL A 178 -9.97 -6.89 -6.09
N TYR A 179 -9.53 -6.31 -7.21
CA TYR A 179 -9.94 -6.71 -8.55
C TYR A 179 -8.77 -7.30 -9.34
N SER A 180 -9.09 -8.09 -10.36
CA SER A 180 -8.13 -8.67 -11.29
C SER A 180 -7.38 -7.63 -12.15
N ALA A 181 -7.89 -6.42 -12.26
CA ALA A 181 -7.23 -5.20 -12.75
C ALA A 181 -8.00 -3.98 -12.23
N ASP A 182 -7.48 -2.76 -12.46
CA ASP A 182 -8.24 -1.54 -12.15
C ASP A 182 -9.52 -1.46 -13.02
N PRO A 183 -10.73 -1.47 -12.44
CA PRO A 183 -11.98 -1.42 -13.21
C PRO A 183 -12.14 -0.16 -14.09
N ARG A 184 -11.40 0.91 -13.79
CA ARG A 184 -11.36 2.15 -14.61
C ARG A 184 -10.59 1.94 -15.91
N VAL A 185 -9.62 1.00 -15.92
CA VAL A 185 -8.82 0.62 -17.10
C VAL A 185 -9.46 -0.56 -17.82
N VAL A 186 -9.90 -1.57 -17.06
CA VAL A 186 -10.54 -2.80 -17.55
C VAL A 186 -11.96 -2.91 -16.98
N PRO A 187 -13.01 -2.45 -17.70
CA PRO A 187 -14.39 -2.53 -17.20
C PRO A 187 -14.90 -3.95 -16.91
N LEU A 188 -14.26 -4.97 -17.50
CA LEU A 188 -14.55 -6.39 -17.28
C LEU A 188 -13.70 -7.02 -16.16
N ALA A 189 -12.94 -6.22 -15.42
CA ALA A 189 -12.17 -6.72 -14.28
C ALA A 189 -13.12 -7.31 -13.22
N ARG A 190 -12.84 -8.54 -12.80
CA ARG A 190 -13.63 -9.24 -11.78
C ARG A 190 -13.10 -8.96 -10.38
N ARG A 191 -13.98 -8.86 -9.39
CA ARG A 191 -13.58 -8.86 -8.00
C ARG A 191 -13.05 -10.25 -7.63
N LEU A 192 -11.96 -10.29 -6.90
CA LEU A 192 -11.38 -11.50 -6.34
C LEU A 192 -12.01 -11.75 -4.97
N ASP A 193 -12.58 -12.93 -4.75
CA ASP A 193 -13.19 -13.25 -3.45
C ASP A 193 -12.11 -13.54 -2.40
N LYS A 194 -10.97 -14.10 -2.82
CA LYS A 194 -9.83 -14.44 -1.98
C LYS A 194 -8.52 -14.16 -2.72
N VAL A 195 -7.52 -13.66 -2.00
CA VAL A 195 -6.15 -13.40 -2.49
C VAL A 195 -5.18 -13.84 -1.41
N SER A 196 -4.08 -14.47 -1.78
CA SER A 196 -3.03 -14.81 -0.83
C SER A 196 -2.25 -13.55 -0.39
N PHE A 197 -1.62 -13.60 0.80
CA PHE A 197 -0.75 -12.49 1.23
C PHE A 197 0.37 -12.23 0.23
N ASP A 198 0.95 -13.28 -0.36
CA ASP A 198 2.04 -13.14 -1.33
C ASP A 198 1.59 -12.41 -2.59
N GLU A 199 0.45 -12.78 -3.15
CA GLU A 199 -0.14 -12.08 -4.30
C GLU A 199 -0.50 -10.64 -3.95
N MET A 200 -1.13 -10.40 -2.80
CA MET A 200 -1.51 -9.05 -2.38
C MET A 200 -0.28 -8.14 -2.18
N LEU A 201 0.82 -8.69 -1.66
CA LEU A 201 2.09 -7.95 -1.53
C LEU A 201 2.64 -7.54 -2.90
N GLU A 202 2.66 -8.48 -3.87
CA GLU A 202 3.11 -8.16 -5.23
C GLU A 202 2.16 -7.15 -5.91
N MET A 203 0.85 -7.31 -5.76
CA MET A 203 -0.13 -6.34 -6.29
C MET A 203 0.07 -4.95 -5.67
N ALA A 204 0.22 -4.86 -4.34
CA ALA A 204 0.43 -3.59 -3.65
C ALA A 204 1.76 -2.92 -4.03
N ALA A 205 2.81 -3.72 -4.26
CA ALA A 205 4.12 -3.23 -4.69
C ALA A 205 4.14 -2.77 -6.16
N THR A 206 3.19 -3.23 -6.98
CA THR A 206 3.19 -3.01 -8.44
C THR A 206 2.05 -2.15 -8.95
N GLY A 207 1.39 -1.38 -8.06
CA GLY A 207 0.38 -0.40 -8.42
C GLY A 207 -1.05 -0.73 -7.98
N GLY A 208 -1.29 -1.87 -7.36
CA GLY A 208 -2.58 -2.22 -6.75
C GLY A 208 -2.87 -1.32 -5.53
N ARG A 209 -3.60 -0.23 -5.73
CA ARG A 209 -3.77 0.87 -4.76
C ARG A 209 -4.84 0.62 -3.67
N VAL A 210 -5.34 -0.60 -3.55
CA VAL A 210 -6.44 -0.91 -2.61
C VAL A 210 -5.93 -1.00 -1.17
N LEU A 211 -4.78 -1.64 -0.97
CA LEU A 211 -4.08 -1.71 0.31
C LEU A 211 -2.65 -1.19 0.18
N MET A 212 -2.14 -0.59 1.24
CA MET A 212 -0.74 -0.18 1.30
C MET A 212 0.14 -1.39 1.59
N LEU A 213 1.26 -1.52 0.85
CA LEU A 213 2.23 -2.61 0.99
C LEU A 213 2.58 -2.89 2.46
N ARG A 214 2.92 -1.85 3.22
CA ARG A 214 3.31 -1.94 4.63
C ARG A 214 2.22 -2.55 5.53
N SER A 215 0.93 -2.32 5.23
CA SER A 215 -0.17 -2.92 6.01
C SER A 215 -0.31 -4.41 5.73
N VAL A 216 -0.11 -4.82 4.46
CA VAL A 216 -0.14 -6.24 4.06
C VAL A 216 1.07 -7.01 4.64
N GLU A 217 2.27 -6.41 4.59
CA GLU A 217 3.48 -6.96 5.23
C GLU A 217 3.27 -7.21 6.72
N PHE A 218 2.66 -6.23 7.41
CA PHE A 218 2.39 -6.33 8.83
C PHE A 218 1.35 -7.43 9.12
N ALA A 219 0.27 -7.49 8.34
CA ALA A 219 -0.78 -8.50 8.45
C ALA A 219 -0.21 -9.91 8.25
N ARG A 220 0.56 -10.13 7.17
CA ARG A 220 1.23 -11.39 6.90
C ARG A 220 2.15 -11.83 8.04
N ARG A 221 3.01 -10.92 8.50
CA ARG A 221 3.98 -11.20 9.58
C ARG A 221 3.33 -11.67 10.87
N HIS A 222 2.14 -11.16 11.16
CA HIS A 222 1.41 -11.44 12.39
C HIS A 222 0.23 -12.44 12.21
N GLY A 223 0.03 -12.94 11.00
CA GLY A 223 -1.05 -13.89 10.69
C GLY A 223 -2.45 -13.29 10.87
N VAL A 224 -2.63 -11.98 10.62
CA VAL A 224 -3.92 -11.30 10.77
C VAL A 224 -4.70 -11.39 9.46
N PRO A 225 -5.82 -12.13 9.37
CA PRO A 225 -6.66 -12.13 8.19
C PRO A 225 -7.20 -10.73 7.90
N LEU A 226 -7.11 -10.29 6.63
CA LEU A 226 -7.70 -9.02 6.20
C LEU A 226 -8.97 -9.29 5.39
N HIS A 227 -9.97 -8.44 5.56
CA HIS A 227 -11.17 -8.44 4.74
C HIS A 227 -11.41 -7.04 4.19
N VAL A 228 -11.15 -6.84 2.90
CA VAL A 228 -11.36 -5.54 2.22
C VAL A 228 -12.80 -5.45 1.76
N ARG A 229 -13.49 -4.39 2.18
CA ARG A 229 -14.93 -4.20 1.95
C ARG A 229 -15.25 -2.75 1.58
N SER A 230 -16.37 -2.56 0.91
CA SER A 230 -16.90 -1.21 0.66
C SER A 230 -17.71 -0.70 1.85
N SER A 231 -17.41 0.54 2.30
CA SER A 231 -18.24 1.27 3.26
C SER A 231 -19.48 1.90 2.64
N PHE A 232 -19.71 1.71 1.33
CA PHE A 232 -20.83 2.25 0.59
C PHE A 232 -21.92 1.22 0.34
N THR A 233 -21.52 -0.03 0.05
CA THR A 233 -22.46 -1.11 -0.28
C THR A 233 -22.61 -2.15 0.83
N TRP A 234 -21.61 -2.26 1.72
CA TRP A 234 -21.53 -3.24 2.81
C TRP A 234 -21.55 -4.70 2.35
N GLU A 235 -21.28 -4.93 1.06
CA GLU A 235 -21.21 -6.27 0.48
C GLU A 235 -19.99 -7.06 0.96
N SER A 236 -20.01 -8.37 0.75
CA SER A 236 -18.83 -9.20 0.90
C SER A 236 -17.75 -8.68 -0.06
N GLY A 237 -16.56 -8.51 0.47
CA GLY A 237 -15.42 -8.00 -0.30
C GLY A 237 -14.43 -9.10 -0.66
N THR A 238 -13.13 -8.79 -0.49
CA THR A 238 -12.02 -9.69 -0.76
C THR A 238 -11.33 -10.09 0.55
N TRP A 239 -11.15 -11.39 0.76
CA TRP A 239 -10.33 -11.91 1.84
C TRP A 239 -8.87 -11.98 1.44
N ILE A 240 -7.97 -11.50 2.31
CA ILE A 240 -6.53 -11.69 2.17
C ILE A 240 -6.08 -12.57 3.33
N VAL A 241 -5.59 -13.76 2.99
CA VAL A 241 -5.25 -14.83 3.94
C VAL A 241 -4.00 -15.58 3.49
N GLU A 242 -3.52 -16.52 4.31
CA GLU A 242 -2.48 -17.44 3.86
C GLU A 242 -2.96 -18.29 2.67
N GLU A 243 -2.00 -18.71 1.85
CA GLU A 243 -2.24 -19.58 0.69
C GLU A 243 -2.85 -20.90 1.16
N ASP A 244 -3.99 -21.29 0.57
CA ASP A 244 -4.61 -22.58 0.85
C ASP A 244 -4.11 -23.62 -0.17
N ILE A 245 -3.17 -24.46 0.26
CA ILE A 245 -2.49 -25.47 -0.58
C ILE A 245 -3.44 -26.52 -1.16
N SER A 246 -4.70 -26.53 -0.75
CA SER A 246 -5.67 -27.59 -1.08
C SER A 246 -6.35 -27.43 -2.44
N MET A 247 -6.21 -26.33 -3.16
CA MET A 247 -6.88 -26.06 -4.44
C MET A 247 -5.87 -25.62 -5.52
N GLU A 248 -6.04 -26.11 -6.75
CA GLU A 248 -5.34 -25.57 -7.91
C GLU A 248 -5.77 -24.11 -8.11
N GLU A 249 -4.86 -23.17 -7.90
CA GLU A 249 -5.11 -21.74 -8.03
C GLU A 249 -5.04 -21.28 -9.50
N ALA A 250 -5.66 -20.14 -9.78
CA ALA A 250 -5.54 -19.49 -11.07
C ALA A 250 -4.05 -19.19 -11.35
N VAL A 251 -3.59 -19.52 -12.54
CA VAL A 251 -2.17 -19.33 -12.93
C VAL A 251 -1.77 -17.86 -12.86
N VAL A 252 -2.67 -16.97 -13.28
CA VAL A 252 -2.58 -15.51 -13.15
C VAL A 252 -3.85 -15.01 -12.50
N SER A 253 -3.73 -14.26 -11.42
CA SER A 253 -4.85 -13.75 -10.62
C SER A 253 -5.17 -12.29 -10.98
N ALA A 254 -4.17 -11.50 -11.33
CA ALA A 254 -4.35 -10.08 -11.61
C ALA A 254 -3.31 -9.50 -12.57
N VAL A 255 -3.69 -8.36 -13.17
CA VAL A 255 -2.81 -7.45 -13.91
C VAL A 255 -2.83 -6.09 -13.23
N THR A 256 -1.66 -5.61 -12.80
CA THR A 256 -1.51 -4.29 -12.17
C THR A 256 -0.68 -3.36 -13.04
N ASP A 257 -0.78 -2.07 -12.80
CA ASP A 257 0.00 -1.05 -13.49
C ASP A 257 0.50 0.06 -12.56
N ASP A 258 1.65 0.62 -12.92
CA ASP A 258 2.19 1.79 -12.26
C ASP A 258 2.82 2.76 -13.27
N THR A 259 2.36 4.00 -13.27
CA THR A 259 2.87 5.09 -14.11
C THR A 259 3.58 6.17 -13.29
N SER A 260 3.78 5.94 -12.00
CA SER A 260 4.43 6.89 -11.07
C SER A 260 5.95 6.75 -11.01
N GLU A 261 6.53 5.82 -11.78
CA GLU A 261 7.98 5.57 -11.83
C GLU A 261 8.64 6.23 -13.03
N ALA A 262 9.94 6.49 -12.89
CA ALA A 262 10.83 6.93 -13.95
C ALA A 262 12.07 6.03 -14.00
N LYS A 263 12.66 5.87 -15.19
CA LYS A 263 13.84 5.06 -15.43
C LYS A 263 15.10 5.94 -15.43
N ILE A 264 16.15 5.46 -14.78
CA ILE A 264 17.50 6.03 -14.85
C ILE A 264 18.44 4.93 -15.37
N THR A 265 19.32 5.32 -16.29
CA THR A 265 20.38 4.44 -16.79
C THR A 265 21.73 5.12 -16.61
N VAL A 266 22.63 4.46 -15.87
CA VAL A 266 24.05 4.81 -15.74
C VAL A 266 24.83 3.92 -16.67
N ALA A 267 25.30 4.45 -17.78
CA ALA A 267 25.89 3.71 -18.88
C ALA A 267 27.43 3.68 -18.84
N GLY A 268 28.01 2.60 -19.39
CA GLY A 268 29.46 2.45 -19.57
C GLY A 268 30.24 2.39 -18.26
N VAL A 269 29.66 1.81 -17.22
CA VAL A 269 30.29 1.62 -15.91
C VAL A 269 31.29 0.47 -16.00
N PRO A 270 32.54 0.56 -15.48
CA PRO A 270 33.46 -0.55 -15.44
C PRO A 270 32.87 -1.76 -14.69
N ASP A 271 32.91 -2.94 -15.33
CA ASP A 271 32.39 -4.17 -14.71
C ASP A 271 33.40 -4.72 -13.70
N ARG A 272 33.29 -4.22 -12.48
CA ARG A 272 34.14 -4.65 -11.35
C ARG A 272 33.37 -4.63 -10.03
N PRO A 273 33.72 -5.49 -9.07
CA PRO A 273 33.06 -5.53 -7.77
C PRO A 273 33.07 -4.17 -7.05
N GLY A 274 31.92 -3.82 -6.45
CA GLY A 274 31.77 -2.63 -5.61
C GLY A 274 31.21 -1.39 -6.31
N VAL A 275 31.17 -1.34 -7.64
CA VAL A 275 30.65 -0.17 -8.38
C VAL A 275 29.16 0.04 -8.14
N ALA A 276 28.36 -1.01 -8.31
CA ALA A 276 26.92 -0.97 -8.01
C ALA A 276 26.66 -0.62 -6.52
N ALA A 277 27.45 -1.21 -5.62
CA ALA A 277 27.34 -0.90 -4.19
C ALA A 277 27.58 0.59 -3.87
N LYS A 278 28.56 1.23 -4.55
CA LYS A 278 28.84 2.66 -4.39
C LYS A 278 27.69 3.51 -4.89
N LEU A 279 27.16 3.22 -6.10
CA LEU A 279 26.02 3.93 -6.68
C LEU A 279 24.81 3.89 -5.75
N PHE A 280 24.40 2.68 -5.37
CA PHE A 280 23.18 2.50 -4.57
C PHE A 280 23.33 2.97 -3.13
N ARG A 281 24.55 2.99 -2.57
CA ARG A 281 24.82 3.59 -1.26
C ARG A 281 24.54 5.11 -1.26
N GLU A 282 24.95 5.82 -2.32
CA GLU A 282 24.73 7.26 -2.41
C GLU A 282 23.25 7.61 -2.59
N LEU A 283 22.49 6.80 -3.36
CA LEU A 283 21.04 6.95 -3.47
C LEU A 283 20.34 6.68 -2.13
N ALA A 284 20.75 5.61 -1.43
CA ALA A 284 20.21 5.27 -0.11
C ALA A 284 20.51 6.36 0.95
N ASN A 285 21.70 6.99 0.91
CA ASN A 285 22.06 8.10 1.79
C ASN A 285 21.15 9.33 1.62
N ARG A 286 20.52 9.47 0.45
CA ARG A 286 19.50 10.50 0.16
C ARG A 286 18.06 10.04 0.44
N GLY A 287 17.87 8.81 0.92
CA GLY A 287 16.56 8.24 1.20
C GLY A 287 15.76 7.86 -0.03
N ILE A 288 16.42 7.74 -1.21
CA ILE A 288 15.78 7.37 -2.47
C ILE A 288 15.61 5.85 -2.51
N ASN A 289 14.36 5.40 -2.68
CA ASN A 289 14.04 4.01 -2.85
C ASN A 289 14.14 3.59 -4.32
N LEU A 290 14.51 2.34 -4.57
CA LEU A 290 14.65 1.76 -5.90
C LEU A 290 13.72 0.55 -6.01
N ASP A 291 13.15 0.33 -7.19
CA ASP A 291 12.32 -0.85 -7.41
C ASP A 291 12.99 -1.84 -8.38
N MET A 292 12.89 -1.64 -9.69
CA MET A 292 13.51 -2.55 -10.65
C MET A 292 14.99 -2.17 -10.86
N ILE A 293 15.88 -3.14 -10.78
CA ILE A 293 17.31 -2.96 -11.10
C ILE A 293 17.69 -4.00 -12.15
N VAL A 294 18.25 -3.55 -13.27
CA VAL A 294 18.76 -4.40 -14.36
C VAL A 294 20.18 -3.98 -14.67
N GLN A 295 21.09 -4.95 -14.67
CA GLN A 295 22.48 -4.76 -15.04
C GLN A 295 22.84 -5.68 -16.19
N ASN A 296 23.36 -5.14 -17.28
CA ASN A 296 23.80 -5.91 -18.45
C ASN A 296 25.29 -5.69 -18.69
N THR A 297 26.03 -6.77 -18.78
CA THR A 297 27.45 -6.74 -19.14
C THR A 297 27.59 -6.60 -20.64
N ASN A 298 28.38 -5.62 -21.10
CA ASN A 298 28.73 -5.39 -22.50
C ASN A 298 30.08 -6.02 -22.84
N ASP A 299 30.34 -6.32 -24.11
CA ASP A 299 31.56 -6.98 -24.59
C ASP A 299 32.89 -6.23 -24.28
N ASN A 300 32.80 -4.96 -23.84
CA ASN A 300 33.95 -4.08 -23.58
C ASN A 300 34.35 -3.98 -22.09
N VAL A 301 34.03 -4.98 -21.26
CA VAL A 301 34.31 -4.94 -19.79
C VAL A 301 33.58 -3.77 -19.06
N THR A 302 32.53 -3.30 -19.68
CA THR A 302 31.63 -2.29 -19.10
C THR A 302 30.23 -2.85 -18.93
N THR A 303 29.44 -2.24 -18.05
CA THR A 303 28.06 -2.59 -17.78
C THR A 303 27.18 -1.33 -17.79
N ASP A 304 25.94 -1.50 -18.19
CA ASP A 304 24.91 -0.47 -18.00
C ASP A 304 24.03 -0.88 -16.83
N ILE A 305 23.80 0.05 -15.91
CA ILE A 305 22.94 -0.17 -14.76
C ILE A 305 21.68 0.70 -14.95
N SER A 306 20.55 0.03 -15.19
CA SER A 306 19.24 0.68 -15.30
C SER A 306 18.41 0.36 -14.07
N PHE A 307 17.70 1.35 -13.56
CA PHE A 307 16.81 1.16 -12.42
C PHE A 307 15.63 2.14 -12.48
N THR A 308 14.55 1.83 -11.73
CA THR A 308 13.40 2.73 -11.59
C THR A 308 13.38 3.39 -10.22
N VAL A 309 12.88 4.63 -10.20
CA VAL A 309 12.67 5.44 -9.00
C VAL A 309 11.27 6.09 -9.08
N PRO A 310 10.65 6.48 -7.96
CA PRO A 310 9.48 7.35 -8.00
C PRO A 310 9.76 8.63 -8.80
N LYS A 311 8.79 9.09 -9.61
CA LYS A 311 8.94 10.33 -10.39
C LYS A 311 9.26 11.53 -9.53
N GLU A 312 8.74 11.58 -8.30
CA GLU A 312 9.01 12.65 -7.34
C GLU A 312 10.49 12.71 -6.92
N ASP A 313 11.20 11.58 -6.96
CA ASP A 313 12.62 11.46 -6.61
C ASP A 313 13.56 11.55 -7.82
N LEU A 314 13.03 11.62 -9.05
CA LEU A 314 13.81 11.53 -10.28
C LEU A 314 14.95 12.56 -10.34
N GLU A 315 14.66 13.81 -10.03
CA GLU A 315 15.67 14.88 -10.12
C GLU A 315 16.78 14.71 -9.07
N ALA A 316 16.40 14.37 -7.82
CA ALA A 316 17.37 14.11 -6.76
C ALA A 316 18.23 12.86 -7.05
N ALA A 317 17.61 11.83 -7.66
CA ALA A 317 18.32 10.62 -8.10
C ALA A 317 19.28 10.92 -9.23
N ARG A 318 18.85 11.69 -10.25
CA ARG A 318 19.69 12.14 -11.38
C ARG A 318 20.91 12.92 -10.89
N GLU A 319 20.70 13.96 -10.05
CA GLU A 319 21.80 14.72 -9.47
C GLU A 319 22.79 13.85 -8.70
N THR A 320 22.30 12.86 -7.95
CA THR A 320 23.14 11.92 -7.20
C THR A 320 23.99 11.08 -8.14
N CYS A 321 23.39 10.53 -9.19
CA CYS A 321 24.09 9.74 -10.21
C CYS A 321 25.15 10.58 -10.95
N ASP A 322 24.81 11.81 -11.36
CA ASP A 322 25.73 12.74 -12.01
C ASP A 322 26.94 13.07 -11.14
N LYS A 323 26.70 13.31 -9.84
CA LYS A 323 27.77 13.61 -8.86
C LYS A 323 28.77 12.46 -8.74
N VAL A 324 28.31 11.21 -8.73
CA VAL A 324 29.19 10.03 -8.58
C VAL A 324 29.67 9.45 -9.90
N ARG A 325 29.18 9.95 -11.03
CA ARG A 325 29.49 9.45 -12.38
C ARG A 325 31.01 9.30 -12.62
N GLY A 326 31.76 10.35 -12.34
CA GLY A 326 33.24 10.34 -12.52
C GLY A 326 33.92 9.32 -11.63
N ASP A 327 33.50 9.20 -10.39
CA ASP A 327 34.03 8.24 -9.41
C ASP A 327 33.68 6.79 -9.76
N LEU A 328 32.58 6.56 -10.45
CA LEU A 328 32.17 5.26 -10.96
C LEU A 328 32.86 4.90 -12.26
N GLY A 329 33.45 5.87 -12.96
CA GLY A 329 33.99 5.71 -14.31
C GLY A 329 32.90 5.56 -15.38
N ALA A 330 31.66 6.01 -15.11
CA ALA A 330 30.55 5.90 -16.00
C ALA A 330 30.63 6.94 -17.13
N THR A 331 30.15 6.54 -18.31
CA THR A 331 30.16 7.40 -19.52
C THR A 331 29.06 8.44 -19.47
N SER A 332 27.84 8.04 -19.13
CA SER A 332 26.68 8.93 -19.12
C SER A 332 25.62 8.49 -18.10
N VAL A 333 24.76 9.45 -17.74
CA VAL A 333 23.52 9.23 -17.00
C VAL A 333 22.36 9.73 -17.86
N THR A 334 21.36 8.88 -18.08
CA THR A 334 20.15 9.24 -18.84
C THR A 334 18.90 8.94 -17.99
N THR A 335 17.87 9.76 -18.19
CA THR A 335 16.59 9.62 -17.48
C THR A 335 15.45 9.54 -18.48
N ASP A 336 14.40 8.81 -18.12
CA ASP A 336 13.16 8.70 -18.89
C ASP A 336 11.97 8.66 -17.93
N ASP A 337 11.12 9.66 -17.95
CA ASP A 337 9.91 9.77 -17.14
C ASP A 337 8.62 9.38 -17.91
N ASN A 338 8.77 9.07 -19.21
CA ASN A 338 7.66 8.62 -20.05
C ASN A 338 7.60 7.09 -20.13
N VAL A 339 7.80 6.43 -19.00
CA VAL A 339 7.69 4.98 -18.84
C VAL A 339 6.60 4.65 -17.83
N GLY A 340 6.12 3.42 -17.89
CA GLY A 340 5.26 2.83 -16.88
C GLY A 340 5.43 1.32 -16.86
N ARG A 341 4.99 0.71 -15.79
CA ARG A 341 5.10 -0.72 -15.55
C ARG A 341 3.75 -1.38 -15.72
N VAL A 342 3.72 -2.55 -16.35
CA VAL A 342 2.60 -3.49 -16.33
C VAL A 342 3.09 -4.79 -15.72
N THR A 343 2.31 -5.38 -14.83
CA THR A 343 2.69 -6.58 -14.08
C THR A 343 1.57 -7.59 -14.08
N ILE A 344 1.88 -8.86 -14.37
CA ILE A 344 1.00 -9.99 -14.09
C ILE A 344 1.41 -10.61 -12.75
N VAL A 345 0.41 -10.96 -11.93
CA VAL A 345 0.60 -11.58 -10.60
C VAL A 345 -0.23 -12.85 -10.52
N GLY A 346 0.33 -13.90 -9.94
CA GLY A 346 -0.39 -15.15 -9.68
C GLY A 346 0.50 -16.25 -9.07
N ALA A 347 0.03 -16.90 -8.03
CA ALA A 347 0.76 -17.96 -7.32
C ALA A 347 1.05 -19.19 -8.21
N GLY A 348 0.15 -19.50 -9.14
CA GLY A 348 0.30 -20.64 -10.07
C GLY A 348 1.39 -20.47 -11.14
N MET A 349 2.02 -19.31 -11.27
CA MET A 349 3.06 -19.10 -12.30
C MET A 349 4.32 -19.95 -12.08
N LYS A 350 4.63 -20.33 -10.84
CA LYS A 350 5.78 -21.17 -10.49
C LYS A 350 5.82 -22.52 -11.22
N SER A 351 4.65 -23.12 -11.40
CA SER A 351 4.50 -24.47 -11.94
C SER A 351 4.09 -24.49 -13.42
N ASN A 352 3.75 -23.33 -14.00
CA ASN A 352 3.24 -23.22 -15.35
C ASN A 352 4.27 -22.64 -16.31
N VAL A 353 4.83 -23.47 -17.19
CA VAL A 353 5.72 -23.04 -18.26
C VAL A 353 4.93 -22.30 -19.35
N GLY A 354 5.54 -21.31 -19.97
CA GLY A 354 4.95 -20.59 -21.11
C GLY A 354 4.25 -19.26 -20.72
N ILE A 355 4.03 -18.97 -19.45
CA ILE A 355 3.40 -17.70 -19.00
C ILE A 355 4.20 -16.49 -19.49
N THR A 356 5.54 -16.52 -19.32
CA THR A 356 6.43 -15.47 -19.79
C THR A 356 6.33 -15.28 -21.31
N ALA A 357 6.37 -16.39 -22.07
CA ALA A 357 6.23 -16.33 -23.52
C ALA A 357 4.90 -15.73 -23.93
N LYS A 358 3.80 -16.19 -23.35
CA LYS A 358 2.44 -15.67 -23.62
C LYS A 358 2.34 -14.18 -23.31
N MET A 359 2.92 -13.69 -22.21
CA MET A 359 2.93 -12.25 -21.89
C MET A 359 3.66 -11.46 -22.98
N PHE A 360 4.85 -11.90 -23.38
CA PHE A 360 5.67 -11.19 -24.36
C PHE A 360 5.07 -11.26 -25.78
N GLU A 361 4.54 -12.40 -26.18
CA GLU A 361 3.81 -12.56 -27.45
C GLU A 361 2.58 -11.63 -27.49
N THR A 362 1.79 -11.58 -26.42
CA THR A 362 0.63 -10.66 -26.33
C THR A 362 1.04 -9.20 -26.50
N LEU A 363 2.12 -8.75 -25.83
CA LEU A 363 2.60 -7.38 -25.97
C LEU A 363 3.12 -7.11 -27.39
N ALA A 364 3.85 -8.06 -27.99
CA ALA A 364 4.40 -7.94 -29.34
C ALA A 364 3.30 -7.87 -30.41
N ASP A 365 2.24 -8.71 -30.32
CA ASP A 365 1.10 -8.73 -31.23
C ASP A 365 0.34 -7.39 -31.25
N HIS A 366 0.43 -6.63 -30.15
CA HIS A 366 -0.15 -5.28 -30.03
C HIS A 366 0.87 -4.16 -30.25
N ASN A 367 2.07 -4.47 -30.78
CA ASN A 367 3.16 -3.50 -31.00
C ASN A 367 3.53 -2.69 -29.73
N ILE A 368 3.56 -3.33 -28.57
CA ILE A 368 3.99 -2.77 -27.31
C ILE A 368 5.42 -3.23 -27.03
N ASN A 369 6.39 -2.32 -27.16
CA ASN A 369 7.78 -2.62 -26.92
C ASN A 369 8.08 -2.71 -25.41
N ILE A 370 8.95 -3.65 -25.03
CA ILE A 370 9.38 -3.87 -23.65
C ILE A 370 10.77 -3.22 -23.48
N GLU A 371 10.92 -2.36 -22.47
CA GLU A 371 12.17 -1.66 -22.16
C GLU A 371 12.96 -2.29 -21.02
N MET A 372 12.28 -2.85 -20.03
CA MET A 372 12.89 -3.59 -18.92
C MET A 372 11.98 -4.74 -18.52
N ILE A 373 12.57 -5.79 -17.97
CA ILE A 373 11.85 -6.96 -17.45
C ILE A 373 12.37 -7.27 -16.05
N SER A 374 11.46 -7.61 -15.14
CA SER A 374 11.78 -8.16 -13.82
C SER A 374 10.81 -9.28 -13.50
N THR A 375 11.30 -10.35 -12.91
CA THR A 375 10.50 -11.51 -12.56
C THR A 375 10.74 -11.94 -11.12
N SER A 376 9.69 -12.41 -10.46
CA SER A 376 9.75 -13.20 -9.23
C SER A 376 9.08 -14.56 -9.46
N SER A 377 8.92 -15.35 -8.42
CA SER A 377 8.22 -16.64 -8.52
C SER A 377 6.72 -16.52 -8.83
N ILE A 378 6.12 -15.38 -8.54
CA ILE A 378 4.67 -15.13 -8.66
C ILE A 378 4.35 -13.80 -9.39
N ARG A 379 5.36 -13.19 -10.03
CA ARG A 379 5.21 -11.90 -10.72
C ARG A 379 6.09 -11.85 -11.96
N ILE A 380 5.58 -11.24 -13.03
CA ILE A 380 6.36 -10.80 -14.19
C ILE A 380 5.98 -9.33 -14.45
N SER A 381 6.98 -8.45 -14.41
CA SER A 381 6.83 -7.02 -14.66
C SER A 381 7.56 -6.60 -15.92
N CYS A 382 6.90 -5.81 -16.78
CA CYS A 382 7.49 -5.18 -17.96
C CYS A 382 7.35 -3.67 -17.85
N VAL A 383 8.46 -2.96 -18.08
CA VAL A 383 8.42 -1.51 -18.30
C VAL A 383 8.15 -1.28 -19.78
N VAL A 384 7.17 -0.44 -20.05
CA VAL A 384 6.73 -0.05 -21.40
C VAL A 384 6.57 1.47 -21.47
N ARG A 385 6.26 2.03 -22.64
CA ARG A 385 5.95 3.46 -22.77
C ARG A 385 4.69 3.81 -21.96
N ALA A 386 4.70 4.96 -21.27
CA ALA A 386 3.61 5.35 -20.36
C ALA A 386 2.24 5.44 -21.06
N ASP A 387 2.19 5.91 -22.31
CA ASP A 387 0.98 6.01 -23.12
C ASP A 387 0.41 4.65 -23.56
N ARG A 388 1.20 3.57 -23.45
CA ARG A 388 0.81 2.21 -23.83
C ARG A 388 0.39 1.34 -22.63
N VAL A 389 0.58 1.81 -21.41
CA VAL A 389 0.31 1.03 -20.18
C VAL A 389 -1.14 0.55 -20.11
N ASN A 390 -2.12 1.43 -20.29
CA ASN A 390 -3.53 1.07 -20.23
C ASN A 390 -3.93 0.04 -21.29
N GLU A 391 -3.33 0.09 -22.47
CA GLU A 391 -3.54 -0.91 -23.50
C GLU A 391 -2.92 -2.24 -23.11
N ALA A 392 -1.67 -2.23 -22.61
CA ALA A 392 -0.97 -3.41 -22.12
C ALA A 392 -1.79 -4.13 -21.04
N VAL A 393 -2.35 -3.40 -20.07
CA VAL A 393 -3.21 -3.97 -19.02
C VAL A 393 -4.42 -4.67 -19.65
N ARG A 394 -5.14 -4.04 -20.58
CA ARG A 394 -6.33 -4.62 -21.20
C ARG A 394 -6.02 -5.90 -21.98
N VAL A 395 -5.01 -5.85 -22.84
CA VAL A 395 -4.69 -7.01 -23.70
C VAL A 395 -4.15 -8.18 -22.89
N LEU A 396 -3.36 -7.93 -21.86
CA LEU A 396 -2.88 -8.97 -20.95
C LEU A 396 -4.04 -9.56 -20.12
N HIS A 397 -4.92 -8.73 -19.59
CA HIS A 397 -6.09 -9.18 -18.83
C HIS A 397 -6.95 -10.16 -19.65
N THR A 398 -7.28 -9.79 -20.89
CA THR A 398 -8.01 -10.66 -21.82
C THR A 398 -7.21 -11.92 -22.19
N ALA A 399 -5.92 -11.78 -22.51
CA ALA A 399 -5.08 -12.91 -22.90
C ALA A 399 -4.96 -13.96 -21.80
N PHE A 400 -4.95 -13.56 -20.53
CA PHE A 400 -4.93 -14.50 -19.41
C PHE A 400 -6.31 -14.97 -18.93
N GLY A 401 -7.38 -14.62 -19.65
CA GLY A 401 -8.75 -15.11 -19.37
C GLY A 401 -9.35 -14.53 -18.09
N LEU A 402 -8.92 -13.34 -17.67
CA LEU A 402 -9.39 -12.71 -16.46
C LEU A 402 -10.74 -12.00 -16.64
N ASP A 403 -11.20 -11.81 -17.90
CA ASP A 403 -12.51 -11.26 -18.26
C ASP A 403 -13.65 -12.27 -18.00
N VAL A 404 -13.35 -13.56 -17.87
CA VAL A 404 -14.35 -14.61 -17.73
C VAL A 404 -14.65 -14.84 -16.27
N ILE A 405 -15.92 -14.69 -15.91
CA ILE A 405 -16.40 -15.13 -14.59
C ILE A 405 -16.26 -16.66 -14.56
N ALA A 406 -15.49 -17.18 -13.61
CA ALA A 406 -15.43 -18.62 -13.39
C ALA A 406 -16.85 -19.11 -13.12
N SER A 407 -17.36 -19.97 -14.03
CA SER A 407 -18.68 -20.57 -13.98
C SER A 407 -18.80 -21.58 -12.85
#